data_805251e70cde2a6635d27d21a50acbdb
#
_entry.id   805251e70cde2a6635d27d21a50acbdb
#
_cell.length_a   1.000
_cell.length_b   1.000
_cell.length_c   1.000
_cell.angle_alpha   90.00
_cell.angle_beta   90.00
_cell.angle_gamma   90.00
#
_symmetry.space_group_name_H-M   'P 1'
#
loop_
_entity.id
_entity.type
_entity.pdbx_description
1 polymer ?
#
loop_
_entity_poly.entity_id
_entity_poly.type
_entity_poly.pdbx_seq_one_letter_code
_entity_poly.pdbx_strand_id
1 'polypeptide(L)'
;MKQLIKTISILFLFAVVACTGKKTNTDQPHQTVDNTTINLSDTVQTQTIEQYVNLSYGYILYYPSYLTPQGESDNSDGQVFRSSDGINLSVWGSKNTLSFSNSPEEEFVFRKQCYVDDKSEITYEKRIKDTYILSGINPNGKIFYQKMVFNKNKDIFYMLLLEYPDNYRKKGDEIIKISISPFPKRQDGSNVEPELEENT
;
A
#
# COMPACT_ATOMS: atom_id res chain seq x y z
N MET A 1 28.61 13.10 -35.74
CA MET A 1 28.14 11.77 -35.34
C MET A 1 26.83 11.94 -34.53
N LYS A 2 25.68 11.63 -35.16
CA LYS A 2 24.36 11.83 -34.57
C LYS A 2 24.03 10.59 -33.74
N GLN A 3 23.92 10.72 -32.44
CA GLN A 3 23.43 9.67 -31.51
C GLN A 3 21.90 9.57 -31.61
N LEU A 4 21.43 8.41 -32.00
CA LEU A 4 20.01 8.08 -32.12
C LEU A 4 19.49 7.69 -30.72
N ILE A 5 18.74 8.55 -30.07
CA ILE A 5 18.04 8.25 -28.81
C ILE A 5 16.84 7.40 -29.18
N LYS A 6 16.89 6.11 -28.85
CA LYS A 6 15.73 5.20 -28.94
C LYS A 6 14.83 5.44 -27.73
N THR A 7 13.73 6.11 -27.95
CA THR A 7 12.62 6.18 -26.99
C THR A 7 11.95 4.80 -26.91
N ILE A 8 12.12 4.11 -25.79
CA ILE A 8 11.36 2.90 -25.48
C ILE A 8 10.06 3.38 -24.84
N SER A 9 9.00 3.42 -25.66
CA SER A 9 7.63 3.66 -25.20
C SER A 9 7.11 2.34 -24.64
N ILE A 10 7.07 2.20 -23.32
CA ILE A 10 6.43 1.07 -22.66
C ILE A 10 4.94 1.37 -22.59
N LEU A 11 4.22 0.84 -23.57
CA LEU A 11 2.77 0.88 -23.64
C LEU A 11 2.21 -0.17 -22.67
N PHE A 12 1.75 0.25 -21.50
CA PHE A 12 0.96 -0.62 -20.62
C PHE A 12 -0.45 -0.77 -21.24
N LEU A 13 -0.63 -1.86 -21.97
CA LEU A 13 -1.91 -2.25 -22.51
C LEU A 13 -2.71 -2.96 -21.41
N PHE A 14 -3.64 -2.25 -20.77
CA PHE A 14 -4.64 -2.89 -19.91
C PHE A 14 -5.66 -3.61 -20.81
N ALA A 15 -5.48 -4.91 -20.97
CA ALA A 15 -6.50 -5.75 -21.57
C ALA A 15 -7.64 -5.95 -20.57
N VAL A 16 -8.76 -5.30 -20.81
CA VAL A 16 -10.02 -5.61 -20.14
C VAL A 16 -10.56 -6.88 -20.74
N VAL A 17 -10.29 -8.02 -20.13
CA VAL A 17 -10.95 -9.29 -20.47
C VAL A 17 -12.22 -9.39 -19.64
N ALA A 18 -13.36 -9.13 -20.26
CA ALA A 18 -14.66 -9.49 -19.72
C ALA A 18 -14.84 -11.01 -19.90
N CYS A 19 -14.57 -11.79 -18.87
CA CYS A 19 -14.96 -13.19 -18.80
C CYS A 19 -16.19 -13.33 -17.91
N THR A 20 -17.32 -13.60 -18.53
CA THR A 20 -18.49 -14.24 -17.92
C THR A 20 -18.12 -15.69 -17.59
N GLY A 21 -17.89 -16.01 -16.33
CA GLY A 21 -17.53 -17.35 -15.88
C GLY A 21 -18.12 -17.69 -14.52
N LYS A 22 -19.05 -18.62 -14.54
CA LYS A 22 -19.68 -19.45 -13.50
C LYS A 22 -19.10 -19.35 -12.09
N LYS A 23 -20.02 -19.06 -11.13
CA LYS A 23 -19.86 -19.27 -9.69
C LYS A 23 -19.51 -20.73 -9.38
N THR A 24 -18.33 -20.96 -8.83
CA THR A 24 -18.05 -22.13 -8.00
C THR A 24 -17.84 -21.61 -6.58
N ASN A 25 -18.77 -21.97 -5.71
CA ASN A 25 -18.62 -21.80 -4.26
C ASN A 25 -17.45 -22.67 -3.80
N THR A 26 -16.38 -22.03 -3.37
CA THR A 26 -15.36 -22.71 -2.57
C THR A 26 -15.42 -22.05 -1.19
N ASP A 27 -15.98 -22.78 -0.22
CA ASP A 27 -15.96 -22.42 1.19
C ASP A 27 -14.51 -22.32 1.67
N GLN A 28 -14.04 -21.10 1.86
CA GLN A 28 -12.86 -20.83 2.68
C GLN A 28 -13.32 -20.52 4.10
N PRO A 29 -12.67 -21.05 5.13
CA PRO A 29 -13.04 -20.80 6.51
C PRO A 29 -12.78 -19.34 6.86
N HIS A 30 -13.86 -18.59 7.01
CA HIS A 30 -13.89 -17.26 7.58
C HIS A 30 -13.53 -17.38 9.07
N GLN A 31 -12.28 -17.10 9.44
CA GLN A 31 -11.94 -16.91 10.84
C GLN A 31 -12.44 -15.53 11.28
N THR A 32 -13.55 -15.55 12.00
CA THR A 32 -14.06 -14.40 12.75
C THR A 32 -13.07 -14.11 13.87
N VAL A 33 -12.35 -13.01 13.77
CA VAL A 33 -11.46 -12.53 14.83
C VAL A 33 -12.14 -11.37 15.53
N ASP A 34 -11.99 -11.32 16.85
CA ASP A 34 -12.60 -10.39 17.81
C ASP A 34 -12.68 -8.94 17.32
N ASN A 35 -13.88 -8.38 17.42
CA ASN A 35 -14.19 -6.98 17.14
C ASN A 35 -13.48 -6.06 18.15
N THR A 36 -12.35 -5.51 17.78
CA THR A 36 -11.74 -4.41 18.54
C THR A 36 -12.44 -3.11 18.18
N THR A 37 -13.28 -2.63 19.07
CA THR A 37 -13.99 -1.35 18.93
C THR A 37 -13.08 -0.20 19.35
N ILE A 38 -12.64 0.62 18.40
CA ILE A 38 -11.91 1.87 18.69
C ILE A 38 -12.92 3.02 18.64
N ASN A 39 -13.25 3.58 19.80
CA ASN A 39 -14.12 4.76 19.91
C ASN A 39 -13.33 6.03 19.56
N LEU A 40 -13.61 6.64 18.40
CA LEU A 40 -13.24 8.02 18.11
C LEU A 40 -14.48 8.92 18.32
N SER A 41 -14.42 9.80 19.30
CA SER A 41 -15.50 10.71 19.69
C SER A 41 -15.78 11.78 18.63
N ASP A 42 -17.00 11.91 18.34
CA ASP A 42 -17.93 12.87 17.78
C ASP A 42 -18.63 12.38 16.50
N THR A 43 -19.78 11.79 16.72
CA THR A 43 -20.64 10.98 15.87
C THR A 43 -20.20 9.51 15.83
N VAL A 44 -20.79 8.73 16.75
CA VAL A 44 -20.55 7.29 16.89
C VAL A 44 -21.07 6.56 15.64
N GLN A 45 -20.29 6.53 14.59
CA GLN A 45 -20.32 5.42 13.64
C GLN A 45 -19.25 4.44 14.09
N THR A 46 -19.67 3.35 14.70
CA THR A 46 -18.80 2.23 15.04
C THR A 46 -18.22 1.68 13.73
N GLN A 47 -17.02 2.11 13.39
CA GLN A 47 -16.35 1.65 12.19
C GLN A 47 -15.73 0.29 12.48
N THR A 48 -16.17 -0.74 11.77
CA THR A 48 -15.56 -2.07 11.85
C THR A 48 -14.21 -2.05 11.14
N ILE A 49 -13.19 -2.61 11.80
CA ILE A 49 -11.85 -2.79 11.24
C ILE A 49 -11.67 -4.26 10.90
N GLU A 50 -11.25 -4.52 9.69
CA GLU A 50 -10.93 -5.84 9.18
C GLU A 50 -9.42 -6.01 9.03
N GLN A 51 -8.99 -7.26 8.87
CA GLN A 51 -7.59 -7.56 8.62
C GLN A 51 -7.43 -8.36 7.32
N TYR A 52 -6.34 -8.07 6.63
CA TYR A 52 -5.83 -8.84 5.52
C TYR A 52 -4.49 -9.47 5.92
N VAL A 53 -4.34 -10.77 5.71
CA VAL A 53 -3.12 -11.53 6.02
C VAL A 53 -2.51 -12.01 4.72
N ASN A 54 -1.31 -11.51 4.39
CA ASN A 54 -0.53 -12.03 3.27
C ASN A 54 0.43 -13.12 3.76
N LEU A 55 0.20 -14.36 3.35
CA LEU A 55 0.99 -15.51 3.79
C LEU A 55 2.34 -15.58 3.07
N SER A 56 2.43 -15.11 1.83
CA SER A 56 3.64 -15.20 1.02
C SER A 56 4.77 -14.31 1.54
N TYR A 57 4.41 -13.14 2.09
CA TYR A 57 5.35 -12.16 2.65
C TYR A 57 5.23 -12.00 4.17
N GLY A 58 4.29 -12.71 4.81
CA GLY A 58 4.16 -12.78 6.27
C GLY A 58 3.75 -11.46 6.92
N TYR A 59 2.88 -10.66 6.30
CA TYR A 59 2.41 -9.40 6.87
C TYR A 59 0.91 -9.34 7.05
N ILE A 60 0.46 -8.47 7.96
CA ILE A 60 -0.94 -8.16 8.24
C ILE A 60 -1.19 -6.67 7.98
N LEU A 61 -2.30 -6.38 7.32
CA LEU A 61 -2.85 -5.05 7.15
C LEU A 61 -4.20 -4.96 7.86
N TYR A 62 -4.42 -3.88 8.61
CA TYR A 62 -5.74 -3.53 9.13
C TYR A 62 -6.37 -2.47 8.23
N TYR A 63 -7.65 -2.60 7.93
CA TYR A 63 -8.35 -1.67 7.06
C TYR A 63 -9.82 -1.52 7.44
N PRO A 64 -10.48 -0.38 7.14
CA PRO A 64 -11.91 -0.19 7.39
C PRO A 64 -12.77 -1.10 6.52
N SER A 65 -13.84 -1.68 7.08
CA SER A 65 -14.73 -2.63 6.39
C SER A 65 -15.46 -2.08 5.16
N TYR A 66 -15.52 -0.75 4.98
CA TYR A 66 -16.09 -0.16 3.77
C TYR A 66 -15.15 -0.22 2.55
N LEU A 67 -13.90 -0.62 2.74
CA LEU A 67 -12.98 -0.92 1.65
C LEU A 67 -13.15 -2.38 1.23
N THR A 68 -13.66 -2.60 0.02
CA THR A 68 -13.91 -3.96 -0.50
C THR A 68 -12.64 -4.54 -1.10
N PRO A 69 -12.18 -5.72 -0.63
CA PRO A 69 -11.07 -6.45 -1.23
C PRO A 69 -11.37 -6.81 -2.69
N GLN A 70 -10.37 -6.68 -3.56
CA GLN A 70 -10.51 -6.96 -5.00
C GLN A 70 -9.95 -8.34 -5.39
N GLY A 71 -9.46 -9.09 -4.43
CA GLY A 71 -8.79 -10.38 -4.61
C GLY A 71 -7.27 -10.26 -4.60
N GLU A 72 -6.60 -11.37 -4.26
CA GLU A 72 -5.14 -11.49 -4.30
C GLU A 72 -4.62 -11.27 -5.72
N SER A 73 -3.42 -10.70 -5.80
CA SER A 73 -2.65 -10.65 -7.04
C SER A 73 -2.24 -12.06 -7.51
N ASP A 74 -2.02 -12.25 -8.80
CA ASP A 74 -1.67 -13.55 -9.39
C ASP A 74 -0.39 -14.16 -8.80
N ASN A 75 0.54 -13.32 -8.34
CA ASN A 75 1.79 -13.72 -7.69
C ASN A 75 1.68 -13.76 -6.15
N SER A 76 0.48 -13.57 -5.59
CA SER A 76 0.21 -13.60 -4.16
C SER A 76 1.07 -12.65 -3.32
N ASP A 77 1.49 -11.52 -3.89
CA ASP A 77 2.30 -10.52 -3.19
C ASP A 77 1.46 -9.49 -2.44
N GLY A 78 0.18 -9.32 -2.81
CA GLY A 78 -0.67 -8.32 -2.20
C GLY A 78 -2.07 -8.22 -2.76
N GLN A 79 -2.77 -7.17 -2.36
CA GLN A 79 -4.17 -6.96 -2.68
C GLN A 79 -4.51 -5.48 -2.80
N VAL A 80 -5.55 -5.19 -3.58
CA VAL A 80 -6.16 -3.86 -3.70
C VAL A 80 -7.51 -3.88 -2.99
N PHE A 81 -7.82 -2.79 -2.28
CA PHE A 81 -9.09 -2.54 -1.61
C PHE A 81 -9.70 -1.26 -2.18
N ARG A 82 -10.99 -1.25 -2.44
CA ARG A 82 -11.68 -0.09 -3.04
C ARG A 82 -12.94 0.28 -2.29
N SER A 83 -13.23 1.57 -2.27
CA SER A 83 -14.56 2.06 -1.87
C SER A 83 -15.34 2.58 -3.05
N SER A 84 -16.67 2.72 -2.89
CA SER A 84 -17.55 3.39 -3.85
C SER A 84 -17.20 4.87 -4.05
N ASP A 85 -16.55 5.48 -3.07
CA ASP A 85 -16.13 6.89 -3.06
C ASP A 85 -14.85 7.15 -3.87
N GLY A 86 -14.29 6.12 -4.53
CA GLY A 86 -13.10 6.23 -5.35
C GLY A 86 -11.78 6.21 -4.56
N ILE A 87 -11.81 5.76 -3.30
CA ILE A 87 -10.62 5.50 -2.48
C ILE A 87 -10.03 4.15 -2.89
N ASN A 88 -8.74 4.10 -3.12
CA ASN A 88 -7.98 2.89 -3.41
C ASN A 88 -6.87 2.73 -2.37
N LEU A 89 -6.83 1.57 -1.72
CA LEU A 89 -5.75 1.15 -0.85
C LEU A 89 -5.08 -0.08 -1.47
N SER A 90 -3.81 0.02 -1.81
CA SER A 90 -3.03 -1.08 -2.38
C SER A 90 -1.91 -1.44 -1.42
N VAL A 91 -1.71 -2.73 -1.20
CA VAL A 91 -0.63 -3.24 -0.35
C VAL A 91 0.04 -4.41 -1.01
N TRP A 92 1.37 -4.48 -0.93
CA TRP A 92 2.13 -5.64 -1.43
C TRP A 92 3.49 -5.76 -0.76
N GLY A 93 4.01 -6.99 -0.76
CA GLY A 93 5.40 -7.28 -0.46
C GLY A 93 6.20 -7.48 -1.75
N SER A 94 7.46 -7.13 -1.73
CA SER A 94 8.37 -7.39 -2.84
C SER A 94 9.73 -7.83 -2.32
N LYS A 95 10.32 -8.82 -2.98
CA LYS A 95 11.73 -9.11 -2.75
C LYS A 95 12.54 -7.96 -3.34
N ASN A 96 13.47 -7.43 -2.55
CA ASN A 96 14.43 -6.43 -3.03
C ASN A 96 15.48 -7.12 -3.92
N THR A 97 15.01 -7.76 -4.97
CA THR A 97 15.87 -8.31 -6.02
C THR A 97 16.16 -7.21 -7.01
N LEU A 98 16.94 -6.30 -6.65
CA LEU A 98 17.96 -5.48 -7.32
C LEU A 98 17.87 -5.31 -8.86
N SER A 99 16.67 -5.40 -9.44
CA SER A 99 16.52 -5.15 -10.87
C SER A 99 16.63 -3.66 -11.21
N PHE A 100 16.40 -2.76 -10.24
CA PHE A 100 16.38 -1.32 -10.45
C PHE A 100 17.16 -0.53 -9.40
N SER A 101 17.46 -1.13 -8.24
CA SER A 101 18.15 -0.45 -7.14
C SER A 101 19.05 -1.41 -6.38
N ASN A 102 20.19 -0.90 -5.86
CA ASN A 102 21.14 -1.67 -5.06
C ASN A 102 20.99 -1.41 -3.55
N SER A 103 20.07 -0.49 -3.19
CA SER A 103 19.85 -0.09 -1.80
C SER A 103 18.41 0.41 -1.60
N PRO A 104 17.91 0.45 -0.34
CA PRO A 104 16.64 1.09 -0.02
C PRO A 104 16.55 2.55 -0.48
N GLU A 105 17.67 3.26 -0.43
CA GLU A 105 17.78 4.65 -0.87
C GLU A 105 17.55 4.78 -2.38
N GLU A 106 18.18 3.93 -3.16
CA GLU A 106 18.03 3.93 -4.62
C GLU A 106 16.61 3.54 -5.02
N GLU A 107 16.01 2.54 -4.37
CA GLU A 107 14.61 2.18 -4.61
C GLU A 107 13.67 3.36 -4.29
N PHE A 108 13.91 4.06 -3.19
CA PHE A 108 13.11 5.24 -2.85
C PHE A 108 13.28 6.37 -3.88
N VAL A 109 14.51 6.67 -4.30
CA VAL A 109 14.80 7.67 -5.32
C VAL A 109 14.12 7.29 -6.63
N PHE A 110 14.20 6.02 -7.03
CA PHE A 110 13.52 5.52 -8.22
C PHE A 110 11.98 5.73 -8.13
N ARG A 111 11.35 5.35 -7.01
CA ARG A 111 9.92 5.55 -6.79
C ARG A 111 9.51 7.02 -6.83
N LYS A 112 10.30 7.87 -6.19
CA LYS A 112 10.10 9.32 -6.24
C LYS A 112 10.18 9.84 -7.67
N GLN A 113 11.16 9.38 -8.46
CA GLN A 113 11.32 9.78 -9.85
C GLN A 113 10.10 9.36 -10.70
N CYS A 114 9.51 8.20 -10.47
CA CYS A 114 8.28 7.78 -11.14
C CYS A 114 7.14 8.81 -10.94
N TYR A 115 6.95 9.32 -9.72
CA TYR A 115 5.94 10.37 -9.47
C TYR A 115 6.27 11.67 -10.20
N VAL A 116 7.54 12.06 -10.25
CA VAL A 116 7.99 13.27 -10.99
C VAL A 116 7.75 13.10 -12.49
N ASP A 117 8.09 11.95 -13.05
CA ASP A 117 7.90 11.64 -14.48
C ASP A 117 6.40 11.63 -14.86
N ASP A 118 5.55 11.14 -13.97
CA ASP A 118 4.09 11.18 -14.09
C ASP A 118 3.50 12.59 -13.84
N LYS A 119 4.34 13.59 -13.55
CA LYS A 119 3.92 14.97 -13.24
C LYS A 119 3.05 15.07 -11.97
N SER A 120 3.23 14.20 -11.03
CA SER A 120 2.64 14.32 -9.70
C SER A 120 3.36 15.41 -8.90
N GLU A 121 2.61 16.16 -8.11
CA GLU A 121 3.15 17.12 -7.15
C GLU A 121 3.45 16.39 -5.83
N ILE A 122 4.72 16.29 -5.44
CA ILE A 122 5.13 15.73 -4.15
C ILE A 122 5.08 16.84 -3.11
N THR A 123 4.17 16.75 -2.14
CA THR A 123 3.97 17.76 -1.09
C THR A 123 4.57 17.35 0.26
N TYR A 124 4.89 16.08 0.43
CA TYR A 124 5.48 15.55 1.65
C TYR A 124 6.43 14.39 1.35
N GLU A 125 7.59 14.43 2.00
CA GLU A 125 8.61 13.39 1.95
C GLU A 125 9.20 13.21 3.34
N LYS A 126 9.32 11.96 3.79
CA LYS A 126 9.94 11.63 5.07
C LYS A 126 10.66 10.30 4.99
N ARG A 127 11.83 10.26 5.62
CA ARG A 127 12.60 9.04 5.84
C ARG A 127 12.87 8.86 7.33
N ILE A 128 12.58 7.67 7.84
CA ILE A 128 12.88 7.28 9.21
C ILE A 128 13.46 5.88 9.16
N LYS A 129 14.78 5.74 9.38
CA LYS A 129 15.48 4.44 9.26
C LYS A 129 15.15 3.76 7.92
N ASP A 130 14.53 2.58 7.97
CA ASP A 130 14.15 1.77 6.81
C ASP A 130 12.70 2.03 6.32
N THR A 131 12.10 3.11 6.79
CA THR A 131 10.75 3.56 6.39
C THR A 131 10.84 4.84 5.57
N TYR A 132 10.18 4.83 4.41
CA TYR A 132 10.13 5.93 3.46
C TYR A 132 8.67 6.29 3.18
N ILE A 133 8.36 7.59 3.24
CA ILE A 133 7.01 8.11 3.03
C ILE A 133 7.07 9.18 1.95
N LEU A 134 6.18 9.06 0.98
CA LEU A 134 5.88 10.07 -0.02
C LEU A 134 4.38 10.37 0.01
N SER A 135 4.01 11.65 -0.11
CA SER A 135 2.63 12.04 -0.32
C SER A 135 2.56 13.24 -1.23
N GLY A 136 1.43 13.38 -1.93
CA GLY A 136 1.26 14.45 -2.87
C GLY A 136 -0.07 14.38 -3.61
N ILE A 137 -0.12 15.01 -4.77
CA ILE A 137 -1.29 15.06 -5.65
C ILE A 137 -0.88 14.49 -7.00
N ASN A 138 -1.60 13.47 -7.48
CA ASN A 138 -1.36 12.91 -8.80
C ASN A 138 -2.01 13.78 -9.91
N PRO A 139 -1.68 13.57 -11.21
CA PRO A 139 -2.24 14.36 -12.31
C PRO A 139 -3.75 14.32 -12.43
N ASN A 140 -4.41 13.32 -11.84
CA ASN A 140 -5.86 13.18 -11.81
C ASN A 140 -6.50 13.96 -10.65
N GLY A 141 -5.72 14.73 -9.88
CA GLY A 141 -6.19 15.51 -8.74
C GLY A 141 -6.47 14.70 -7.48
N LYS A 142 -6.09 13.41 -7.44
CA LYS A 142 -6.20 12.60 -6.23
C LYS A 142 -4.97 12.81 -5.35
N ILE A 143 -5.21 12.79 -4.04
CA ILE A 143 -4.14 12.70 -3.07
C ILE A 143 -3.62 11.27 -3.06
N PHE A 144 -2.30 11.12 -3.04
CA PHE A 144 -1.64 9.85 -2.78
C PHE A 144 -0.84 9.91 -1.47
N TYR A 145 -0.79 8.80 -0.79
CA TYR A 145 0.09 8.53 0.34
C TYR A 145 0.74 7.17 0.12
N GLN A 146 2.07 7.16 0.03
CA GLN A 146 2.86 5.95 -0.12
C GLN A 146 3.75 5.76 1.11
N LYS A 147 3.70 4.58 1.70
CA LYS A 147 4.66 4.13 2.74
C LYS A 147 5.40 2.90 2.22
N MET A 148 6.71 2.93 2.27
CA MET A 148 7.59 1.82 1.95
C MET A 148 8.43 1.49 3.18
N VAL A 149 8.46 0.22 3.58
CA VAL A 149 9.20 -0.26 4.75
C VAL A 149 10.07 -1.43 4.33
N PHE A 150 11.37 -1.35 4.60
CA PHE A 150 12.30 -2.46 4.42
C PHE A 150 12.37 -3.31 5.67
N ASN A 151 12.49 -4.62 5.50
CA ASN A 151 12.78 -5.50 6.62
C ASN A 151 14.26 -5.31 7.07
N LYS A 152 14.61 -5.91 8.22
CA LYS A 152 15.94 -5.78 8.83
C LYS A 152 17.08 -6.20 7.88
N ASN A 153 16.85 -7.21 7.06
CA ASN A 153 17.85 -7.73 6.11
C ASN A 153 17.90 -6.95 4.80
N LYS A 154 16.92 -6.04 4.59
CA LYS A 154 16.77 -5.24 3.37
C LYS A 154 16.58 -6.05 2.08
N ASP A 155 16.17 -7.31 2.21
CA ASP A 155 15.87 -8.22 1.11
C ASP A 155 14.38 -8.27 0.74
N ILE A 156 13.53 -7.71 1.59
CA ILE A 156 12.09 -7.54 1.35
C ILE A 156 11.70 -6.09 1.68
N PHE A 157 10.87 -5.50 0.84
CA PHE A 157 10.15 -4.29 1.21
C PHE A 157 8.64 -4.51 1.13
N TYR A 158 7.92 -3.76 1.95
CA TYR A 158 6.48 -3.74 2.02
C TYR A 158 6.00 -2.37 1.57
N MET A 159 5.02 -2.36 0.71
CA MET A 159 4.47 -1.15 0.15
C MET A 159 3.00 -1.00 0.53
N LEU A 160 2.64 0.20 0.93
CA LEU A 160 1.26 0.64 1.06
C LEU A 160 1.09 1.91 0.24
N LEU A 161 0.12 1.90 -0.65
CA LEU A 161 -0.28 3.06 -1.45
C LEU A 161 -1.77 3.32 -1.22
N LEU A 162 -2.09 4.49 -0.71
CA LEU A 162 -3.46 4.98 -0.57
C LEU A 162 -3.66 6.14 -1.54
N GLU A 163 -4.71 6.07 -2.35
CA GLU A 163 -5.13 7.15 -3.23
C GLU A 163 -6.60 7.49 -2.97
N TYR A 164 -6.90 8.78 -2.89
CA TYR A 164 -8.27 9.23 -2.62
C TYR A 164 -8.54 10.63 -3.19
N PRO A 165 -9.81 10.94 -3.55
CA PRO A 165 -10.19 12.30 -3.96
C PRO A 165 -10.04 13.30 -2.82
N ASP A 166 -9.71 14.55 -3.15
CA ASP A 166 -9.43 15.61 -2.16
C ASP A 166 -10.59 15.85 -1.17
N ASN A 167 -11.82 15.73 -1.62
CA ASN A 167 -13.01 15.88 -0.76
C ASN A 167 -13.17 14.76 0.31
N TYR A 168 -12.34 13.72 0.26
CA TYR A 168 -12.30 12.61 1.23
C TYR A 168 -11.07 12.62 2.13
N ARG A 169 -10.42 13.79 2.35
CA ARG A 169 -9.22 13.91 3.21
C ARG A 169 -9.44 13.30 4.59
N LYS A 170 -10.57 13.58 5.24
CA LYS A 170 -10.85 13.03 6.56
C LYS A 170 -10.86 11.49 6.56
N LYS A 171 -11.50 10.86 5.56
CA LYS A 171 -11.47 9.39 5.40
C LYS A 171 -10.05 8.89 5.09
N GLY A 172 -9.32 9.60 4.25
CA GLY A 172 -7.91 9.28 3.96
C GLY A 172 -7.05 9.26 5.22
N ASP A 173 -7.15 10.30 6.04
CA ASP A 173 -6.43 10.40 7.32
C ASP A 173 -6.83 9.28 8.30
N GLU A 174 -8.11 8.89 8.34
CA GLU A 174 -8.59 7.77 9.15
C GLU A 174 -7.99 6.43 8.66
N ILE A 175 -7.99 6.18 7.34
CA ILE A 175 -7.36 5.00 6.76
C ILE A 175 -5.86 4.97 7.08
N ILE A 176 -5.17 6.11 6.95
CA ILE A 176 -3.76 6.23 7.30
C ILE A 176 -3.52 5.79 8.75
N LYS A 177 -4.31 6.28 9.70
CA LYS A 177 -4.19 5.90 11.12
C LYS A 177 -4.39 4.42 11.35
N ILE A 178 -5.37 3.81 10.69
CA ILE A 178 -5.72 2.38 10.85
C ILE A 178 -4.70 1.48 10.15
N SER A 179 -4.37 1.80 8.90
CA SER A 179 -3.62 0.90 8.02
C SER A 179 -2.10 1.03 8.15
N ILE A 180 -1.61 2.18 8.61
CA ILE A 180 -0.17 2.49 8.59
C ILE A 180 0.51 2.19 9.92
N SER A 181 -0.22 2.21 11.02
CA SER A 181 0.33 1.89 12.33
C SER A 181 -0.42 0.71 12.95
N PRO A 182 0.15 -0.45 13.07
CA PRO A 182 1.53 -0.85 12.75
C PRO A 182 1.61 -1.63 11.40
N PHE A 183 1.93 -0.94 10.30
CA PHE A 183 2.15 -1.62 9.02
C PHE A 183 3.64 -1.60 8.64
N PRO A 184 4.18 -2.72 8.16
CA PRO A 184 3.59 -4.04 8.18
C PRO A 184 3.68 -4.68 9.58
N LYS A 185 2.63 -5.40 9.98
CA LYS A 185 2.66 -6.22 11.20
C LYS A 185 2.98 -7.66 10.83
N ARG A 186 3.87 -8.30 11.58
CA ARG A 186 4.15 -9.72 11.40
C ARG A 186 3.05 -10.59 12.01
N GLN A 187 2.94 -11.82 11.54
CA GLN A 187 2.00 -12.80 12.09
C GLN A 187 2.29 -13.15 13.57
N ASP A 188 3.55 -13.02 14.02
CA ASP A 188 3.96 -13.18 15.43
C ASP A 188 3.57 -11.99 16.32
N GLY A 189 2.95 -10.96 15.74
CA GLY A 189 2.52 -9.77 16.45
C GLY A 189 3.57 -8.66 16.54
N SER A 190 4.81 -8.90 16.11
CA SER A 190 5.87 -7.89 16.09
C SER A 190 5.70 -6.94 14.88
N ASN A 191 6.17 -5.69 15.05
CA ASN A 191 6.27 -4.76 13.94
C ASN A 191 7.50 -5.14 13.07
N VAL A 192 7.41 -4.91 11.76
CA VAL A 192 8.56 -5.04 10.87
C VAL A 192 9.47 -3.83 10.97
N GLU A 193 8.95 -2.72 11.49
CA GLU A 193 9.75 -1.52 11.74
C GLU A 193 10.85 -1.83 12.78
N PRO A 194 12.08 -1.35 12.55
CA PRO A 194 13.12 -1.48 13.54
C PRO A 194 12.67 -0.84 14.86
N GLU A 195 12.86 -1.55 15.95
CA GLU A 195 12.62 -0.98 17.29
C GLU A 195 13.33 0.37 17.37
N LEU A 196 12.58 1.41 17.73
CA LEU A 196 13.17 2.67 18.09
C LEU A 196 14.02 2.36 19.35
N GLU A 197 15.33 2.26 19.21
CA GLU A 197 16.19 2.34 20.38
C GLU A 197 15.88 3.69 21.03
N GLU A 198 15.13 3.66 22.14
CA GLU A 198 15.03 4.80 23.04
C GLU A 198 16.47 5.08 23.50
N ASN A 199 17.06 6.11 22.91
CA ASN A 199 18.30 6.66 23.46
C ASN A 199 17.95 7.26 24.82
N THR A 200 18.21 6.47 25.87
CA THR A 200 18.36 6.94 27.24
C THR A 200 19.54 7.90 27.36
#